data_51cef87e810c75a7b8358a941b37e75d
#
_entry.id   51cef87e810c75a7b8358a941b37e75d
#
_cell.length_a   1.000
_cell.length_b   1.000
_cell.length_c   1.000
_cell.angle_alpha   90.00
_cell.angle_beta   90.00
_cell.angle_gamma   90.00
#
_symmetry.space_group_name_H-M   'P 1'
#
loop_
_entity.id
_entity.type
_entity.pdbx_description
1 polymer ?
#
loop_
_entity_poly.entity_id
_entity_poly.type
_entity_poly.pdbx_seq_one_letter_code
_entity_poly.pdbx_strand_id
1 'polypeptide(L)'
;MLFRSLQIEARWFTNVLMNPSSSAMIRSLFINKQALEKGAVRPADVDDQSVKKVGVLGAGMMGAGIALVSAQAGIEVFLLDREQAAADKGKAYVEAYTAKGVSRRKISQEKADAMLARITATTDYAALAGCDLIVEAVFEDPKIKAEVTAKVEEVIGEDCIFATNTSTLPITELAKASKRPEQFIGIHFFSPVEKMMLVEIIKGKETGDRAVAKSLDFVRQIRKTPIVVNDARFFYANRCIIPYINEGIRMVKEGVAPALI
;
A
#
# COMPACT_ATOMS: atom_id res chain seq x y z
N MET A 1 -33.20 -15.53 32.92
CA MET A 1 -31.93 -15.70 32.19
C MET A 1 -31.31 -14.35 31.77
N LEU A 2 -32.08 -13.39 31.25
CA LEU A 2 -31.59 -12.09 30.76
C LEU A 2 -30.78 -11.29 31.80
N PHE A 3 -31.28 -11.18 33.03
CA PHE A 3 -30.59 -10.44 34.11
C PHE A 3 -29.23 -11.04 34.50
N ARG A 4 -29.06 -12.35 34.45
CA ARG A 4 -27.77 -12.99 34.76
C ARG A 4 -26.74 -12.72 33.65
N SER A 5 -27.16 -12.70 32.39
CA SER A 5 -26.30 -12.39 31.25
C SER A 5 -25.81 -10.95 31.32
N LEU A 6 -26.68 -10.01 31.63
CA LEU A 6 -26.32 -8.59 31.78
C LEU A 6 -25.35 -8.35 32.94
N GLN A 7 -25.54 -9.07 34.08
CA GLN A 7 -24.62 -8.98 35.20
C GLN A 7 -23.22 -9.54 34.88
N ILE A 8 -23.17 -10.63 34.12
CA ILE A 8 -21.89 -11.22 33.67
C ILE A 8 -21.22 -10.24 32.69
N GLU A 9 -21.94 -9.74 31.73
CA GLU A 9 -21.44 -8.77 30.76
C GLU A 9 -20.90 -7.50 31.45
N ALA A 10 -21.66 -6.90 32.37
CA ALA A 10 -21.25 -5.72 33.12
C ALA A 10 -19.97 -5.97 33.95
N ARG A 11 -19.85 -7.15 34.59
CA ARG A 11 -18.65 -7.52 35.33
C ARG A 11 -17.44 -7.63 34.43
N TRP A 12 -17.55 -8.33 33.31
CA TRP A 12 -16.46 -8.48 32.35
C TRP A 12 -16.10 -7.17 31.69
N PHE A 13 -17.09 -6.36 31.32
CA PHE A 13 -16.86 -5.02 30.78
C PHE A 13 -16.06 -4.15 31.75
N THR A 14 -16.45 -4.14 33.04
CA THR A 14 -15.71 -3.40 34.07
C THR A 14 -14.28 -3.90 34.21
N ASN A 15 -14.06 -5.21 34.25
CA ASN A 15 -12.71 -5.78 34.32
C ASN A 15 -11.85 -5.39 33.12
N VAL A 16 -12.41 -5.47 31.90
CA VAL A 16 -11.70 -5.04 30.68
C VAL A 16 -11.41 -3.55 30.71
N LEU A 17 -12.38 -2.72 31.10
CA LEU A 17 -12.21 -1.28 31.14
C LEU A 17 -11.13 -0.82 32.14
N MET A 18 -11.04 -1.51 33.29
CA MET A 18 -10.05 -1.23 34.34
C MET A 18 -8.66 -1.80 34.01
N ASN A 19 -8.53 -2.62 32.98
CA ASN A 19 -7.24 -3.18 32.58
C ASN A 19 -6.38 -2.08 31.90
N PRO A 20 -5.12 -1.85 32.34
CA PRO A 20 -4.24 -0.85 31.72
C PRO A 20 -4.04 -1.05 30.21
N SER A 21 -4.07 -2.29 29.72
CA SER A 21 -3.98 -2.60 28.29
C SER A 21 -5.14 -2.03 27.48
N SER A 22 -6.33 -1.87 28.08
CA SER A 22 -7.50 -1.36 27.38
C SER A 22 -7.32 0.09 26.90
N SER A 23 -6.76 0.95 27.74
CA SER A 23 -6.48 2.34 27.37
C SER A 23 -5.41 2.42 26.28
N ALA A 24 -4.38 1.56 26.32
CA ALA A 24 -3.36 1.47 25.29
C ALA A 24 -3.95 0.98 23.95
N MET A 25 -4.82 -0.02 23.98
CA MET A 25 -5.52 -0.52 22.79
C MET A 25 -6.48 0.51 22.20
N ILE A 26 -7.25 1.20 23.04
CA ILE A 26 -8.15 2.28 22.60
C ILE A 26 -7.33 3.40 21.94
N ARG A 27 -6.22 3.81 22.56
CA ARG A 27 -5.34 4.83 22.00
C ARG A 27 -4.80 4.44 20.63
N SER A 28 -4.23 3.24 20.49
CA SER A 28 -3.58 2.82 19.23
C SER A 28 -4.59 2.44 18.16
N LEU A 29 -5.62 1.63 18.48
CA LEU A 29 -6.52 1.06 17.47
C LEU A 29 -7.69 1.98 17.09
N PHE A 30 -8.05 2.95 17.95
CA PHE A 30 -9.13 3.88 17.66
C PHE A 30 -8.61 5.32 17.53
N ILE A 31 -8.04 5.91 18.59
CA ILE A 31 -7.70 7.34 18.59
C ILE A 31 -6.62 7.65 17.56
N ASN A 32 -5.49 6.96 17.61
CA ASN A 32 -4.37 7.20 16.68
C ASN A 32 -4.75 6.82 15.25
N LYS A 33 -5.46 5.71 15.07
CA LYS A 33 -5.94 5.30 13.74
C LYS A 33 -6.88 6.33 13.14
N GLN A 34 -7.87 6.84 13.91
CA GLN A 34 -8.76 7.90 13.44
C GLN A 34 -8.01 9.20 13.15
N ALA A 35 -6.99 9.54 13.93
CA ALA A 35 -6.15 10.70 13.66
C ALA A 35 -5.42 10.57 12.32
N LEU A 36 -4.85 9.40 12.02
CA LEU A 36 -4.22 9.11 10.71
C LEU A 36 -5.23 9.18 9.56
N GLU A 37 -6.42 8.59 9.73
CA GLU A 37 -7.50 8.63 8.74
C GLU A 37 -7.99 10.07 8.48
N LYS A 38 -7.92 10.95 9.47
CA LYS A 38 -8.24 12.38 9.34
C LYS A 38 -7.08 13.23 8.81
N GLY A 39 -5.91 12.62 8.54
CA GLY A 39 -4.76 13.29 7.95
C GLY A 39 -3.83 14.01 8.95
N ALA A 40 -3.76 13.56 10.20
CA ALA A 40 -2.93 14.20 11.25
C ALA A 40 -1.45 14.38 10.88
N VAL A 41 -0.91 13.55 9.97
CA VAL A 41 0.50 13.63 9.52
C VAL A 41 0.62 14.19 8.09
N ARG A 42 -0.49 14.66 7.51
CA ARG A 42 -0.51 15.25 6.18
C ARG A 42 0.04 16.68 6.24
N PRO A 43 0.96 17.08 5.35
CA PRO A 43 1.39 18.48 5.25
C PRO A 43 0.20 19.43 5.08
N ALA A 44 0.11 20.45 5.94
CA ALA A 44 -1.05 21.32 6.02
C ALA A 44 -1.14 22.31 4.85
N ASP A 45 0.01 22.73 4.33
CA ASP A 45 0.10 23.77 3.29
C ASP A 45 0.03 23.21 1.87
N VAL A 46 -0.45 21.98 1.70
CA VAL A 46 -0.61 21.33 0.40
C VAL A 46 -2.09 21.07 0.17
N ASP A 47 -2.62 21.58 -0.95
CA ASP A 47 -3.99 21.32 -1.39
C ASP A 47 -4.31 19.83 -1.54
N ASP A 48 -5.60 19.47 -1.65
CA ASP A 48 -6.03 18.10 -1.90
C ASP A 48 -5.36 17.54 -3.16
N GLN A 49 -4.69 16.41 -2.99
CA GLN A 49 -3.93 15.71 -4.01
C GLN A 49 -4.59 14.38 -4.41
N SER A 50 -5.93 14.35 -4.48
CA SER A 50 -6.65 13.14 -4.89
C SER A 50 -6.16 12.60 -6.23
N VAL A 51 -6.01 11.27 -6.32
CA VAL A 51 -5.51 10.57 -7.51
C VAL A 51 -6.70 10.12 -8.34
N LYS A 52 -6.73 10.50 -9.61
CA LYS A 52 -7.74 10.07 -10.60
C LYS A 52 -7.21 8.98 -11.51
N LYS A 53 -5.90 9.07 -11.86
CA LYS A 53 -5.21 8.14 -12.73
C LYS A 53 -3.90 7.68 -12.11
N VAL A 54 -3.69 6.37 -12.06
CA VAL A 54 -2.46 5.77 -11.54
C VAL A 54 -1.84 4.83 -12.56
N GLY A 55 -0.54 4.98 -12.76
CA GLY A 55 0.28 4.02 -13.48
C GLY A 55 0.89 3.02 -12.50
N VAL A 56 0.70 1.73 -12.74
CA VAL A 56 1.31 0.65 -11.96
C VAL A 56 2.30 -0.09 -12.84
N LEU A 57 3.56 -0.07 -12.47
CA LEU A 57 4.65 -0.68 -13.23
C LEU A 57 5.02 -2.03 -12.61
N GLY A 58 4.97 -3.08 -13.44
CA GLY A 58 5.08 -4.46 -12.99
C GLY A 58 3.71 -5.04 -12.65
N ALA A 59 3.24 -6.01 -13.46
CA ALA A 59 1.95 -6.65 -13.32
C ALA A 59 2.01 -7.98 -12.53
N GLY A 60 3.07 -8.16 -11.75
CA GLY A 60 3.20 -9.28 -10.80
C GLY A 60 2.19 -9.20 -9.66
N MET A 61 2.36 -10.06 -8.67
CA MET A 61 1.45 -10.18 -7.53
C MET A 61 1.19 -8.84 -6.82
N MET A 62 2.25 -8.04 -6.59
CA MET A 62 2.11 -6.73 -5.93
C MET A 62 1.40 -5.72 -6.83
N GLY A 63 1.84 -5.57 -8.08
CA GLY A 63 1.23 -4.61 -9.01
C GLY A 63 -0.23 -4.94 -9.33
N ALA A 64 -0.58 -6.21 -9.54
CA ALA A 64 -1.97 -6.63 -9.74
C ALA A 64 -2.85 -6.32 -8.50
N GLY A 65 -2.31 -6.52 -7.28
CA GLY A 65 -3.00 -6.17 -6.04
C GLY A 65 -3.18 -4.65 -5.87
N ILE A 66 -2.16 -3.85 -6.23
CA ILE A 66 -2.25 -2.38 -6.21
C ILE A 66 -3.27 -1.89 -7.24
N ALA A 67 -3.27 -2.46 -8.45
CA ALA A 67 -4.26 -2.17 -9.49
C ALA A 67 -5.68 -2.48 -9.02
N LEU A 68 -5.89 -3.63 -8.36
CA LEU A 68 -7.17 -4.03 -7.79
C LEU A 68 -7.70 -2.99 -6.81
N VAL A 69 -6.93 -2.63 -5.78
CA VAL A 69 -7.41 -1.70 -4.73
C VAL A 69 -7.60 -0.29 -5.27
N SER A 70 -6.81 0.13 -6.26
CA SER A 70 -6.97 1.41 -6.95
C SER A 70 -8.27 1.46 -7.77
N ALA A 71 -8.55 0.42 -8.57
CA ALA A 71 -9.79 0.32 -9.34
C ALA A 71 -11.03 0.23 -8.43
N GLN A 72 -10.93 -0.46 -7.28
CA GLN A 72 -11.99 -0.49 -6.26
C GLN A 72 -12.30 0.90 -5.70
N ALA A 73 -11.31 1.76 -5.59
CA ALA A 73 -11.46 3.14 -5.14
C ALA A 73 -11.98 4.10 -6.25
N GLY A 74 -12.23 3.58 -7.45
CA GLY A 74 -12.73 4.38 -8.58
C GLY A 74 -11.63 5.06 -9.41
N ILE A 75 -10.35 4.74 -9.17
CA ILE A 75 -9.20 5.28 -9.88
C ILE A 75 -9.02 4.56 -11.21
N GLU A 76 -8.72 5.29 -12.27
CA GLU A 76 -8.29 4.73 -13.56
C GLU A 76 -6.86 4.19 -13.44
N VAL A 77 -6.61 2.97 -13.90
CA VAL A 77 -5.36 2.24 -13.70
C VAL A 77 -4.75 1.83 -15.03
N PHE A 78 -3.51 2.22 -15.26
CA PHE A 78 -2.68 1.69 -16.33
C PHE A 78 -1.70 0.68 -15.74
N LEU A 79 -1.99 -0.61 -15.97
CA LEU A 79 -1.16 -1.71 -15.49
C LEU A 79 -0.16 -2.10 -16.56
N LEU A 80 1.10 -1.66 -16.39
CA LEU A 80 2.15 -1.81 -17.38
C LEU A 80 3.14 -2.91 -16.99
N ASP A 81 3.49 -3.77 -17.97
CA ASP A 81 4.61 -4.69 -17.86
C ASP A 81 5.42 -4.69 -19.16
N ARG A 82 6.57 -5.36 -19.18
CA ARG A 82 7.44 -5.46 -20.35
C ARG A 82 6.78 -6.26 -21.49
N GLU A 83 5.97 -7.25 -21.13
CA GLU A 83 5.30 -8.16 -22.06
C GLU A 83 3.79 -8.09 -21.84
N GLN A 84 3.03 -8.02 -22.94
CA GLN A 84 1.56 -7.95 -22.89
C GLN A 84 0.97 -9.12 -22.12
N ALA A 85 1.51 -10.33 -22.31
CA ALA A 85 1.07 -11.50 -21.58
C ALA A 85 1.21 -11.38 -20.05
N ALA A 86 2.25 -10.68 -19.57
CA ALA A 86 2.42 -10.41 -18.16
C ALA A 86 1.42 -9.36 -17.66
N ALA A 87 1.20 -8.29 -18.40
CA ALA A 87 0.18 -7.27 -18.10
C ALA A 87 -1.23 -7.87 -18.06
N ASP A 88 -1.57 -8.71 -19.06
CA ASP A 88 -2.85 -9.40 -19.13
C ASP A 88 -3.05 -10.39 -17.98
N LYS A 89 -1.99 -11.10 -17.58
CA LYS A 89 -2.02 -11.99 -16.40
C LYS A 89 -2.30 -11.20 -15.12
N GLY A 90 -1.73 -10.02 -14.97
CA GLY A 90 -2.01 -9.13 -13.84
C GLY A 90 -3.48 -8.68 -13.82
N LYS A 91 -4.05 -8.33 -14.97
CA LYS A 91 -5.48 -8.01 -15.10
C LYS A 91 -6.36 -9.23 -14.81
N ALA A 92 -5.99 -10.42 -15.32
CA ALA A 92 -6.72 -11.67 -15.07
C ALA A 92 -6.77 -12.02 -13.55
N TYR A 93 -5.76 -11.65 -12.76
CA TYR A 93 -5.82 -11.77 -11.31
C TYR A 93 -6.98 -10.96 -10.74
N VAL A 94 -7.18 -9.72 -11.20
CA VAL A 94 -8.28 -8.86 -10.75
C VAL A 94 -9.63 -9.44 -11.20
N GLU A 95 -9.72 -9.96 -12.41
CA GLU A 95 -10.93 -10.65 -12.94
C GLU A 95 -11.31 -11.84 -12.04
N ALA A 96 -10.36 -12.71 -11.72
CA ALA A 96 -10.59 -13.85 -10.86
C ALA A 96 -11.04 -13.44 -9.44
N TYR A 97 -10.44 -12.36 -8.89
CA TYR A 97 -10.82 -11.82 -7.59
C TYR A 97 -12.25 -11.28 -7.57
N THR A 98 -12.62 -10.49 -8.58
CA THR A 98 -13.96 -9.90 -8.71
C THR A 98 -15.02 -10.97 -8.97
N ALA A 99 -14.77 -11.95 -9.86
CA ALA A 99 -15.64 -13.09 -10.13
C ALA A 99 -15.95 -13.88 -8.84
N LYS A 100 -14.92 -14.12 -8.00
CA LYS A 100 -15.10 -14.75 -6.69
C LYS A 100 -15.94 -13.88 -5.73
N GLY A 101 -15.82 -12.55 -5.82
CA GLY A 101 -16.64 -11.60 -5.08
C GLY A 101 -18.12 -11.70 -5.48
N VAL A 102 -18.39 -11.76 -6.77
CA VAL A 102 -19.74 -11.91 -7.35
C VAL A 102 -20.35 -13.26 -6.95
N SER A 103 -19.62 -14.37 -7.14
CA SER A 103 -20.10 -15.71 -6.77
C SER A 103 -20.49 -15.84 -5.30
N ARG A 104 -19.80 -15.09 -4.42
CA ARG A 104 -20.08 -15.01 -2.98
C ARG A 104 -21.10 -13.94 -2.61
N ARG A 105 -21.71 -13.26 -3.59
CA ARG A 105 -22.68 -12.17 -3.40
C ARG A 105 -22.15 -11.00 -2.54
N LYS A 106 -20.84 -10.76 -2.57
CA LYS A 106 -20.19 -9.63 -1.87
C LYS A 106 -20.22 -8.35 -2.70
N ILE A 107 -20.21 -8.47 -4.01
CA ILE A 107 -20.33 -7.37 -4.98
C ILE A 107 -21.31 -7.80 -6.09
N SER A 108 -21.96 -6.84 -6.75
CA SER A 108 -22.78 -7.09 -7.94
C SER A 108 -21.88 -7.29 -9.18
N GLN A 109 -22.42 -7.95 -10.21
CA GLN A 109 -21.74 -8.09 -11.51
C GLN A 109 -21.41 -6.71 -12.10
N GLU A 110 -22.35 -5.80 -12.08
CA GLU A 110 -22.18 -4.42 -12.55
C GLU A 110 -20.97 -3.70 -11.90
N LYS A 111 -20.82 -3.85 -10.57
CA LYS A 111 -19.65 -3.30 -9.87
C LYS A 111 -18.35 -3.97 -10.27
N ALA A 112 -18.37 -5.27 -10.48
CA ALA A 112 -17.19 -6.00 -10.95
C ALA A 112 -16.77 -5.52 -12.35
N ASP A 113 -17.73 -5.41 -13.28
CA ASP A 113 -17.48 -4.94 -14.64
C ASP A 113 -16.97 -3.50 -14.67
N ALA A 114 -17.54 -2.62 -13.84
CA ALA A 114 -17.09 -1.25 -13.70
C ALA A 114 -15.67 -1.14 -13.11
N MET A 115 -15.25 -2.04 -12.22
CA MET A 115 -13.88 -2.11 -11.73
C MET A 115 -12.90 -2.55 -12.81
N LEU A 116 -13.24 -3.59 -13.55
CA LEU A 116 -12.40 -4.14 -14.63
C LEU A 116 -12.23 -3.17 -15.79
N ALA A 117 -13.28 -2.40 -16.09
CA ALA A 117 -13.24 -1.37 -17.12
C ALA A 117 -12.25 -0.22 -16.81
N ARG A 118 -11.90 -0.02 -15.51
CA ARG A 118 -10.91 0.98 -15.10
C ARG A 118 -9.47 0.53 -15.29
N ILE A 119 -9.22 -0.76 -15.59
CA ILE A 119 -7.86 -1.30 -15.68
C ILE A 119 -7.50 -1.53 -17.16
N THR A 120 -6.52 -0.78 -17.62
CA THR A 120 -5.90 -0.97 -18.94
C THR A 120 -4.56 -1.69 -18.76
N ALA A 121 -4.48 -2.94 -19.24
CA ALA A 121 -3.24 -3.69 -19.29
C ALA A 121 -2.48 -3.32 -20.56
N THR A 122 -1.22 -2.89 -20.45
CA THR A 122 -0.45 -2.36 -21.58
C THR A 122 1.06 -2.59 -21.43
N THR A 123 1.77 -2.51 -22.54
CA THR A 123 3.23 -2.43 -22.61
C THR A 123 3.71 -1.03 -23.00
N ASP A 124 2.78 -0.15 -23.37
CA ASP A 124 3.09 1.18 -23.90
C ASP A 124 3.23 2.21 -22.78
N TYR A 125 4.43 2.75 -22.62
CA TYR A 125 4.73 3.81 -21.68
C TYR A 125 3.95 5.11 -21.96
N ALA A 126 3.59 5.38 -23.22
CA ALA A 126 2.81 6.56 -23.56
C ALA A 126 1.43 6.61 -22.86
N ALA A 127 0.88 5.45 -22.51
CA ALA A 127 -0.37 5.36 -21.75
C ALA A 127 -0.26 5.97 -20.35
N LEU A 128 0.94 6.17 -19.81
CA LEU A 128 1.17 6.78 -18.50
C LEU A 128 1.07 8.32 -18.54
N ALA A 129 1.01 8.92 -19.72
CA ALA A 129 0.82 10.36 -19.86
C ALA A 129 -0.49 10.78 -19.16
N GLY A 130 -0.40 11.83 -18.33
CA GLY A 130 -1.54 12.33 -17.55
C GLY A 130 -1.89 11.49 -16.30
N CYS A 131 -1.05 10.52 -15.89
CA CYS A 131 -1.15 9.92 -14.57
C CYS A 131 -0.80 10.94 -13.48
N ASP A 132 -1.53 10.91 -12.37
CA ASP A 132 -1.28 11.73 -11.18
C ASP A 132 -0.18 11.12 -10.30
N LEU A 133 -0.09 9.80 -10.34
CA LEU A 133 0.80 8.99 -9.52
C LEU A 133 1.29 7.77 -10.31
N ILE A 134 2.56 7.46 -10.18
CA ILE A 134 3.13 6.18 -10.60
C ILE A 134 3.45 5.36 -9.36
N VAL A 135 3.11 4.07 -9.37
CA VAL A 135 3.54 3.10 -8.36
C VAL A 135 4.36 2.02 -9.04
N GLU A 136 5.66 2.06 -8.83
CA GLU A 136 6.60 1.09 -9.39
C GLU A 136 6.69 -0.14 -8.48
N ALA A 137 6.39 -1.31 -9.03
CA ALA A 137 6.41 -2.62 -8.39
C ALA A 137 7.14 -3.66 -9.26
N VAL A 138 8.19 -3.22 -9.98
CA VAL A 138 9.04 -4.09 -10.79
C VAL A 138 10.03 -4.87 -9.91
N PHE A 139 10.86 -5.71 -10.52
CA PHE A 139 11.83 -6.54 -9.82
C PHE A 139 12.75 -5.70 -8.90
N GLU A 140 13.13 -6.26 -7.75
CA GLU A 140 13.88 -5.58 -6.68
C GLU A 140 15.38 -5.50 -7.02
N ASP A 141 15.69 -4.78 -8.10
CA ASP A 141 17.04 -4.51 -8.59
C ASP A 141 17.22 -3.01 -8.87
N PRO A 142 18.24 -2.35 -8.29
CA PRO A 142 18.44 -0.90 -8.44
C PRO A 142 18.63 -0.45 -9.89
N LYS A 143 19.25 -1.26 -10.74
CA LYS A 143 19.50 -0.92 -12.15
C LYS A 143 18.20 -0.95 -12.95
N ILE A 144 17.40 -2.02 -12.75
CA ILE A 144 16.09 -2.15 -13.40
C ILE A 144 15.17 -0.99 -12.97
N LYS A 145 15.16 -0.66 -11.68
CA LYS A 145 14.37 0.46 -11.16
C LYS A 145 14.83 1.79 -11.75
N ALA A 146 16.14 2.03 -11.87
CA ALA A 146 16.69 3.23 -12.48
C ALA A 146 16.32 3.37 -13.97
N GLU A 147 16.41 2.29 -14.74
CA GLU A 147 16.01 2.28 -16.16
C GLU A 147 14.51 2.55 -16.33
N VAL A 148 13.68 1.96 -15.50
CA VAL A 148 12.22 2.17 -15.52
C VAL A 148 11.89 3.60 -15.12
N THR A 149 12.51 4.13 -14.07
CA THR A 149 12.33 5.53 -13.63
C THR A 149 12.64 6.50 -14.78
N ALA A 150 13.79 6.33 -15.44
CA ALA A 150 14.19 7.19 -16.54
C ALA A 150 13.18 7.18 -17.71
N LYS A 151 12.73 5.97 -18.11
CA LYS A 151 11.75 5.82 -19.20
C LYS A 151 10.40 6.43 -18.87
N VAL A 152 9.94 6.27 -17.64
CA VAL A 152 8.64 6.80 -17.21
C VAL A 152 8.67 8.32 -17.12
N GLU A 153 9.75 8.90 -16.63
CA GLU A 153 9.89 10.35 -16.52
C GLU A 153 9.96 11.09 -17.87
N GLU A 154 10.16 10.37 -18.98
CA GLU A 154 10.08 10.94 -20.32
C GLU A 154 8.63 11.19 -20.77
N VAL A 155 7.65 10.51 -20.17
CA VAL A 155 6.25 10.55 -20.63
C VAL A 155 5.29 11.12 -19.60
N ILE A 156 5.60 11.05 -18.30
CA ILE A 156 4.73 11.61 -17.26
C ILE A 156 4.88 13.12 -17.12
N GLY A 157 3.77 13.78 -16.77
CA GLY A 157 3.76 15.23 -16.53
C GLY A 157 4.63 15.65 -15.33
N GLU A 158 4.99 16.93 -15.30
CA GLU A 158 5.83 17.53 -14.23
C GLU A 158 5.19 17.43 -12.84
N ASP A 159 3.87 17.31 -12.78
CA ASP A 159 3.10 17.21 -11.55
C ASP A 159 2.90 15.78 -11.04
N CYS A 160 3.32 14.78 -11.80
CA CYS A 160 3.18 13.37 -11.43
C CYS A 160 4.16 12.98 -10.34
N ILE A 161 3.67 12.33 -9.29
CA ILE A 161 4.53 11.77 -8.23
C ILE A 161 4.97 10.37 -8.65
N PHE A 162 6.25 10.07 -8.48
CA PHE A 162 6.81 8.74 -8.72
C PHE A 162 7.04 8.02 -7.39
N ALA A 163 6.29 6.93 -7.16
CA ALA A 163 6.43 6.11 -5.98
C ALA A 163 7.01 4.74 -6.32
N THR A 164 7.92 4.24 -5.49
CA THR A 164 8.44 2.87 -5.57
C THR A 164 7.88 2.01 -4.45
N ASN A 165 7.46 0.77 -4.78
CA ASN A 165 6.99 -0.21 -3.81
C ASN A 165 8.13 -1.11 -3.31
N THR A 166 9.36 -0.64 -3.33
CA THR A 166 10.49 -1.39 -2.77
C THR A 166 10.25 -1.76 -1.32
N SER A 167 10.71 -2.94 -0.90
CA SER A 167 10.61 -3.40 0.49
C SER A 167 11.88 -3.16 1.30
N THR A 168 13.03 -2.93 0.64
CA THR A 168 14.33 -2.88 1.32
C THR A 168 15.32 -1.87 0.76
N LEU A 169 15.17 -1.47 -0.50
CA LEU A 169 16.12 -0.54 -1.14
C LEU A 169 15.91 0.89 -0.63
N PRO A 170 16.99 1.62 -0.27
CA PRO A 170 16.86 2.99 0.23
C PRO A 170 16.22 3.92 -0.80
N ILE A 171 15.19 4.63 -0.41
CA ILE A 171 14.47 5.57 -1.28
C ILE A 171 15.40 6.69 -1.76
N THR A 172 16.24 7.21 -0.87
CA THR A 172 17.24 8.25 -1.19
C THR A 172 18.19 7.82 -2.31
N GLU A 173 18.60 6.54 -2.32
CA GLU A 173 19.49 6.03 -3.37
C GLU A 173 18.74 5.83 -4.70
N LEU A 174 17.52 5.32 -4.65
CA LEU A 174 16.69 5.15 -5.85
C LEU A 174 16.30 6.49 -6.47
N ALA A 175 16.05 7.52 -5.66
CA ALA A 175 15.72 8.86 -6.11
C ALA A 175 16.83 9.54 -6.95
N LYS A 176 18.09 9.08 -6.83
CA LYS A 176 19.20 9.59 -7.67
C LYS A 176 19.01 9.30 -9.16
N ALA A 177 18.19 8.34 -9.52
CA ALA A 177 17.85 8.05 -10.92
C ALA A 177 16.72 8.95 -11.45
N SER A 178 16.04 9.67 -10.59
CA SER A 178 14.97 10.60 -10.94
C SER A 178 15.54 11.98 -11.29
N LYS A 179 14.95 12.64 -12.29
CA LYS A 179 15.20 14.05 -12.61
C LYS A 179 14.50 15.00 -11.62
N ARG A 180 13.57 14.48 -10.83
CA ARG A 180 12.71 15.21 -9.88
C ARG A 180 12.67 14.51 -8.53
N PRO A 181 13.80 14.43 -7.80
CA PRO A 181 13.91 13.68 -6.56
C PRO A 181 12.95 14.16 -5.46
N GLU A 182 12.50 15.41 -5.51
CA GLU A 182 11.47 15.96 -4.61
C GLU A 182 10.07 15.34 -4.85
N GLN A 183 9.85 14.75 -6.02
CA GLN A 183 8.62 14.03 -6.38
C GLN A 183 8.77 12.51 -6.28
N PHE A 184 9.92 12.04 -5.81
CA PHE A 184 10.19 10.61 -5.61
C PHE A 184 9.96 10.20 -4.16
N ILE A 185 9.22 9.09 -3.95
CA ILE A 185 8.81 8.62 -2.63
C ILE A 185 8.69 7.09 -2.59
N GLY A 186 8.75 6.50 -1.40
CA GLY A 186 8.39 5.10 -1.20
C GLY A 186 6.93 4.94 -0.80
N ILE A 187 6.21 4.00 -1.42
CA ILE A 187 4.89 3.55 -0.98
C ILE A 187 4.93 2.02 -0.89
N HIS A 188 5.26 1.51 0.28
CA HIS A 188 5.47 0.10 0.52
C HIS A 188 4.17 -0.58 0.95
N PHE A 189 3.64 -1.42 0.07
CA PHE A 189 2.49 -2.28 0.32
C PHE A 189 2.93 -3.64 0.85
N PHE A 190 2.03 -4.30 1.58
CA PHE A 190 2.25 -5.65 2.10
C PHE A 190 1.38 -6.66 1.36
N SER A 191 1.90 -7.87 1.18
CA SER A 191 1.20 -8.96 0.50
C SER A 191 0.32 -9.78 1.45
N PRO A 192 -0.89 -10.15 1.04
CA PRO A 192 -1.62 -9.76 -0.17
C PRO A 192 -2.18 -8.34 -0.05
N VAL A 193 -1.99 -7.52 -1.09
CA VAL A 193 -2.32 -6.08 -1.06
C VAL A 193 -3.77 -5.83 -0.67
N GLU A 194 -4.71 -6.59 -1.22
CA GLU A 194 -6.14 -6.43 -0.97
C GLU A 194 -6.58 -6.79 0.45
N LYS A 195 -5.73 -7.48 1.23
CA LYS A 195 -6.03 -7.88 2.62
C LYS A 195 -5.28 -7.06 3.65
N MET A 196 -4.08 -6.62 3.31
CA MET A 196 -3.21 -5.90 4.23
C MET A 196 -3.59 -4.43 4.29
N MET A 197 -3.90 -3.95 5.50
CA MET A 197 -4.36 -2.57 5.68
C MET A 197 -3.21 -1.56 5.76
N LEU A 198 -2.06 -1.96 6.30
CA LEU A 198 -0.91 -1.09 6.50
C LEU A 198 -0.23 -0.76 5.17
N VAL A 199 0.15 0.51 5.02
CA VAL A 199 1.03 1.01 3.95
C VAL A 199 2.05 1.95 4.56
N GLU A 200 3.33 1.72 4.32
CA GLU A 200 4.39 2.66 4.71
C GLU A 200 4.62 3.67 3.60
N ILE A 201 4.64 4.94 3.97
CA ILE A 201 5.05 6.05 3.11
C ILE A 201 6.45 6.46 3.56
N ILE A 202 7.45 6.20 2.73
CA ILE A 202 8.86 6.36 3.10
C ILE A 202 9.42 7.62 2.47
N LYS A 203 9.87 8.57 3.31
CA LYS A 203 10.48 9.82 2.89
C LYS A 203 11.96 9.63 2.64
N GLY A 204 12.41 9.80 1.40
CA GLY A 204 13.82 10.02 1.07
C GLY A 204 14.30 11.41 1.51
N LYS A 205 15.58 11.67 1.40
CA LYS A 205 16.17 12.95 1.84
C LYS A 205 15.59 14.16 1.11
N GLU A 206 15.30 14.02 -0.19
CA GLU A 206 14.84 15.09 -1.04
C GLU A 206 13.33 15.08 -1.25
N THR A 207 12.63 14.06 -0.75
CA THR A 207 11.17 13.92 -0.89
C THR A 207 10.44 15.16 -0.34
N GLY A 208 9.72 15.86 -1.20
CA GLY A 208 8.97 17.08 -0.88
C GLY A 208 7.60 16.78 -0.25
N ASP A 209 7.03 17.79 0.39
CA ASP A 209 5.75 17.69 1.10
C ASP A 209 4.58 17.36 0.15
N ARG A 210 4.64 17.77 -1.12
CA ARG A 210 3.64 17.40 -2.12
C ARG A 210 3.62 15.91 -2.41
N ALA A 211 4.79 15.25 -2.48
CA ALA A 211 4.88 13.81 -2.65
C ALA A 211 4.29 13.07 -1.44
N VAL A 212 4.58 13.57 -0.23
CA VAL A 212 4.00 13.03 1.01
C VAL A 212 2.48 13.19 1.03
N ALA A 213 1.96 14.38 0.72
CA ALA A 213 0.53 14.68 0.73
C ALA A 213 -0.21 13.80 -0.29
N LYS A 214 0.26 13.72 -1.55
CA LYS A 214 -0.34 12.88 -2.59
C LYS A 214 -0.34 11.39 -2.21
N SER A 215 0.75 10.91 -1.64
CA SER A 215 0.85 9.51 -1.18
C SER A 215 -0.13 9.21 -0.05
N LEU A 216 -0.28 10.12 0.92
CA LEU A 216 -1.26 9.99 2.00
C LEU A 216 -2.70 10.02 1.47
N ASP A 217 -3.02 10.96 0.58
CA ASP A 217 -4.35 11.08 -0.01
C ASP A 217 -4.69 9.83 -0.84
N PHE A 218 -3.75 9.32 -1.63
CA PHE A 218 -3.92 8.06 -2.37
C PHE A 218 -4.17 6.86 -1.45
N VAL A 219 -3.33 6.67 -0.41
CA VAL A 219 -3.46 5.55 0.52
C VAL A 219 -4.79 5.58 1.28
N ARG A 220 -5.26 6.79 1.66
CA ARG A 220 -6.58 6.98 2.26
C ARG A 220 -7.72 6.71 1.25
N GLN A 221 -7.56 7.15 0.00
CA GLN A 221 -8.54 6.94 -1.07
C GLN A 221 -8.76 5.45 -1.35
N ILE A 222 -7.71 4.64 -1.32
CA ILE A 222 -7.80 3.18 -1.43
C ILE A 222 -8.15 2.49 -0.09
N ARG A 223 -8.55 3.25 0.94
CA ARG A 223 -9.02 2.80 2.25
C ARG A 223 -8.01 1.96 3.04
N LYS A 224 -6.74 2.33 2.95
CA LYS A 224 -5.67 1.72 3.75
C LYS A 224 -5.18 2.68 4.84
N THR A 225 -4.43 2.14 5.78
CA THR A 225 -3.89 2.90 6.92
C THR A 225 -2.45 3.28 6.61
N PRO A 226 -2.17 4.57 6.33
CA PRO A 226 -0.80 5.02 6.07
C PRO A 226 -0.03 5.27 7.36
N ILE A 227 1.26 4.96 7.34
CA ILE A 227 2.24 5.49 8.29
C ILE A 227 3.36 6.18 7.51
N VAL A 228 3.76 7.37 7.95
CA VAL A 228 4.90 8.08 7.36
C VAL A 228 6.15 7.73 8.15
N VAL A 229 7.16 7.23 7.45
CA VAL A 229 8.41 6.76 8.04
C VAL A 229 9.62 7.35 7.32
N ASN A 230 10.77 7.37 8.00
CA ASN A 230 12.02 7.79 7.40
C ASN A 230 12.67 6.67 6.58
N ASP A 231 13.52 7.06 5.63
CA ASP A 231 14.32 6.18 4.81
C ASP A 231 15.46 5.55 5.62
N ALA A 232 15.11 4.67 6.53
CA ALA A 232 16.03 3.87 7.32
C ALA A 232 16.11 2.45 6.75
N ARG A 233 17.24 1.76 6.95
CA ARG A 233 17.40 0.38 6.51
C ARG A 233 16.24 -0.49 6.99
N PHE A 234 15.55 -1.17 6.07
CA PHE A 234 14.35 -2.00 6.32
C PHE A 234 13.10 -1.22 6.76
N PHE A 235 13.09 0.10 6.65
CA PHE A 235 11.99 0.98 7.02
C PHE A 235 11.51 0.74 8.47
N TYR A 236 10.22 0.76 8.75
CA TYR A 236 9.68 0.51 10.09
C TYR A 236 9.16 -0.91 10.27
N ALA A 237 8.26 -1.37 9.41
CA ALA A 237 7.58 -2.65 9.59
C ALA A 237 8.55 -3.84 9.54
N ASN A 238 9.49 -3.85 8.59
CA ASN A 238 10.51 -4.90 8.50
C ASN A 238 11.46 -4.89 9.69
N ARG A 239 11.76 -3.72 10.26
CA ARG A 239 12.56 -3.62 11.50
C ARG A 239 11.85 -4.22 12.72
N CYS A 240 10.53 -4.24 12.70
CA CYS A 240 9.75 -4.89 13.75
C CYS A 240 9.59 -6.40 13.53
N ILE A 241 9.24 -6.81 12.30
CA ILE A 241 8.90 -8.19 12.02
C ILE A 241 10.10 -9.12 11.88
N ILE A 242 11.23 -8.64 11.32
CA ILE A 242 12.42 -9.47 11.13
C ILE A 242 13.02 -9.97 12.46
N PRO A 243 13.20 -9.13 13.50
CA PRO A 243 13.62 -9.62 14.82
C PRO A 243 12.66 -10.64 15.42
N TYR A 244 11.35 -10.45 15.27
CA TYR A 244 10.34 -11.39 15.74
C TYR A 244 10.46 -12.76 15.05
N ILE A 245 10.63 -12.78 13.72
CA ILE A 245 10.84 -14.03 12.97
C ILE A 245 12.16 -14.70 13.39
N ASN A 246 13.24 -13.92 13.52
CA ASN A 246 14.54 -14.43 13.93
C ASN A 246 14.49 -15.05 15.33
N GLU A 247 13.69 -14.49 16.24
CA GLU A 247 13.50 -15.07 17.56
C GLU A 247 12.84 -16.45 17.47
N GLY A 248 11.80 -16.59 16.66
CA GLY A 248 11.18 -17.90 16.38
C GLY A 248 12.18 -18.92 15.83
N ILE A 249 13.08 -18.51 14.94
CA ILE A 249 14.14 -19.37 14.40
C ILE A 249 15.13 -19.79 15.50
N ARG A 250 15.51 -18.86 16.39
CA ARG A 250 16.38 -19.15 17.54
C ARG A 250 15.76 -20.17 18.48
N MET A 251 14.46 -20.03 18.77
CA MET A 251 13.73 -20.99 19.60
C MET A 251 13.79 -22.42 19.04
N VAL A 252 13.72 -22.58 17.70
CA VAL A 252 13.91 -23.90 17.07
C VAL A 252 15.32 -24.44 17.36
N LYS A 253 16.34 -23.60 17.25
CA LYS A 253 17.73 -23.98 17.56
C LYS A 253 17.92 -24.37 19.03
N GLU A 254 17.15 -23.77 19.94
CA GLU A 254 17.13 -24.08 21.37
C GLU A 254 16.32 -25.33 21.73
N GLY A 255 15.74 -26.00 20.73
CA GLY A 255 15.01 -27.26 20.91
C GLY A 255 13.51 -27.10 21.14
N VAL A 256 12.95 -25.89 21.00
CA VAL A 256 11.50 -25.70 21.08
C VAL A 256 10.86 -26.30 19.82
N ALA A 257 9.84 -27.14 20.02
CA ALA A 257 9.14 -27.77 18.91
C ALA A 257 8.49 -26.72 17.98
N PRO A 258 8.70 -26.79 16.62
CA PRO A 258 8.12 -25.82 15.68
C PRO A 258 6.61 -25.66 15.80
N ALA A 259 5.90 -26.73 16.17
CA ALA A 259 4.44 -26.71 16.37
C ALA A 259 3.99 -25.81 17.54
N LEU A 260 4.87 -25.58 18.53
CA LEU A 260 4.60 -24.66 19.64
C LEU A 260 4.85 -23.20 19.25
N ILE A 261 5.86 -22.98 18.39
CA ILE A 261 6.23 -21.65 17.91
C ILE A 261 5.16 -21.11 16.95
#